data_901243cc6e0ea99e2d14ef2ceb48f6be
#
_entry.id   901243cc6e0ea99e2d14ef2ceb48f6be
#
_cell.length_a   1.000
_cell.length_b   1.000
_cell.length_c   1.000
_cell.angle_alpha   90.00
_cell.angle_beta   90.00
_cell.angle_gamma   90.00
#
_symmetry.space_group_name_H-M   'P 1'
#
loop_
_entity.id
_entity.type
_entity.pdbx_description
1 polymer ?
#
loop_
_entity_poly.entity_id
_entity_poly.type
_entity_poly.pdbx_seq_one_letter_code
_entity_poly.pdbx_strand_id
1 'polypeptide(L)'
;MATLLHLDTSVHPDGASVSRSVTASFREAWEAQHPDGKVIYRDLNADPIPHLQGVAAVAGFIPPQNHTPEQAAAFALRDQLATELEQADAVLIGAPMYNYTIPSTLKAWLDHVIVMGRTSGAETPSAAGKPATVVASRGGGYGPGTPRESFEFVLPYLEKVLGAEGFGLDVEFIVPELTLAETTPGMEHLVEIAKASRTQAHEAAQSRGKALAAHLAA
;
A
#
# COMPACT_ATOMS: atom_id res chain seq x y z
N MET A 1 12.50 -7.84 -17.12
CA MET A 1 12.68 -8.24 -15.71
C MET A 1 11.67 -7.43 -14.92
N ALA A 2 10.67 -8.07 -14.31
CA ALA A 2 9.59 -7.38 -13.61
C ALA A 2 10.06 -6.84 -12.26
N THR A 3 9.53 -5.66 -11.88
CA THR A 3 9.85 -4.98 -10.62
C THR A 3 8.60 -4.82 -9.77
N LEU A 4 8.62 -5.30 -8.54
CA LEU A 4 7.55 -5.14 -7.54
C LEU A 4 7.97 -4.08 -6.52
N LEU A 5 7.16 -3.02 -6.34
CA LEU A 5 7.26 -2.13 -5.19
C LEU A 5 6.41 -2.71 -4.06
N HIS A 6 7.05 -3.10 -2.95
CA HIS A 6 6.38 -3.68 -1.79
C HIS A 6 6.56 -2.77 -0.56
N LEU A 7 5.44 -2.27 -0.04
CA LEU A 7 5.38 -1.40 1.15
C LEU A 7 4.69 -2.13 2.29
N ASP A 8 5.37 -2.32 3.42
CA ASP A 8 4.77 -2.73 4.68
C ASP A 8 4.68 -1.55 5.65
N THR A 9 3.52 -1.40 6.30
CA THR A 9 3.24 -0.23 7.14
C THR A 9 2.79 -0.57 8.55
N SER A 10 2.75 -1.88 8.89
CA SER A 10 2.34 -2.34 10.20
C SER A 10 3.37 -2.01 11.27
N VAL A 11 2.89 -1.49 12.42
CA VAL A 11 3.73 -1.30 13.63
C VAL A 11 4.04 -2.61 14.34
N HIS A 12 3.32 -3.69 14.02
CA HIS A 12 3.57 -5.01 14.58
C HIS A 12 4.66 -5.75 13.77
N PRO A 13 5.53 -6.51 14.45
CA PRO A 13 6.58 -7.27 13.78
C PRO A 13 6.01 -8.44 12.96
N ASP A 14 6.88 -9.06 12.19
CA ASP A 14 6.59 -10.32 11.49
C ASP A 14 6.10 -11.37 12.50
N GLY A 15 5.15 -12.19 12.07
CA GLY A 15 4.49 -13.21 12.90
C GLY A 15 3.34 -12.68 13.78
N ALA A 16 3.30 -11.37 14.11
CA ALA A 16 2.21 -10.74 14.83
C ALA A 16 1.30 -9.88 13.95
N SER A 17 1.75 -9.50 12.75
CA SER A 17 1.00 -8.67 11.81
C SER A 17 0.30 -9.51 10.76
N VAL A 18 -1.02 -9.41 10.69
CA VAL A 18 -1.81 -10.09 9.64
C VAL A 18 -1.54 -9.49 8.27
N SER A 19 -1.46 -8.15 8.12
CA SER A 19 -1.15 -7.55 6.82
C SER A 19 0.20 -8.02 6.28
N ARG A 20 1.27 -8.03 7.10
CA ARG A 20 2.59 -8.51 6.70
C ARG A 20 2.57 -10.00 6.29
N SER A 21 1.87 -10.85 7.03
CA SER A 21 1.80 -12.27 6.69
C SER A 21 1.10 -12.51 5.35
N VAL A 22 0.06 -11.73 5.04
CA VAL A 22 -0.68 -11.83 3.78
C VAL A 22 0.11 -11.22 2.62
N THR A 23 0.79 -10.07 2.81
CA THR A 23 1.70 -9.52 1.78
C THR A 23 2.89 -10.46 1.50
N ALA A 24 3.41 -11.15 2.52
CA ALA A 24 4.43 -12.17 2.34
C ALA A 24 3.95 -13.31 1.44
N SER A 25 2.71 -13.81 1.64
CA SER A 25 2.13 -14.87 0.78
C SER A 25 1.97 -14.43 -0.68
N PHE A 26 1.62 -13.17 -0.92
CA PHE A 26 1.61 -12.61 -2.28
C PHE A 26 3.02 -12.57 -2.87
N ARG A 27 3.97 -12.00 -2.12
CA ARG A 27 5.36 -11.83 -2.57
C ARG A 27 6.02 -13.16 -2.88
N GLU A 28 5.90 -14.15 -2.01
CA GLU A 28 6.44 -15.52 -2.23
C GLU A 28 5.89 -16.13 -3.53
N ALA A 29 4.57 -15.98 -3.76
CA ALA A 29 3.93 -16.48 -4.96
C ALA A 29 4.39 -15.75 -6.23
N TRP A 30 4.66 -14.44 -6.13
CA TRP A 30 5.19 -13.62 -7.21
C TRP A 30 6.66 -13.95 -7.51
N GLU A 31 7.52 -14.03 -6.49
CA GLU A 31 8.96 -14.37 -6.63
C GLU A 31 9.15 -15.78 -7.20
N ALA A 32 8.28 -16.72 -6.86
CA ALA A 32 8.33 -18.08 -7.43
C ALA A 32 8.12 -18.11 -8.96
N GLN A 33 7.42 -17.13 -9.52
CA GLN A 33 7.22 -16.99 -10.97
C GLN A 33 8.28 -16.07 -11.62
N HIS A 34 8.88 -15.19 -10.84
CA HIS A 34 9.93 -14.23 -11.26
C HIS A 34 11.19 -14.38 -10.42
N PRO A 35 11.93 -15.51 -10.53
CA PRO A 35 13.14 -15.73 -9.72
C PRO A 35 14.22 -14.66 -9.94
N ASP A 36 14.23 -14.01 -11.11
CA ASP A 36 15.13 -12.90 -11.45
C ASP A 36 14.44 -11.52 -11.27
N GLY A 37 13.21 -11.49 -10.74
CA GLY A 37 12.46 -10.26 -10.51
C GLY A 37 13.09 -9.39 -9.43
N LYS A 38 12.93 -8.07 -9.58
CA LYS A 38 13.39 -7.10 -8.58
C LYS A 38 12.27 -6.75 -7.61
N VAL A 39 12.55 -6.78 -6.31
CA VAL A 39 11.66 -6.23 -5.29
C VAL A 39 12.29 -4.97 -4.69
N ILE A 40 11.59 -3.85 -4.83
CA ILE A 40 11.88 -2.63 -4.08
C ILE A 40 11.05 -2.73 -2.81
N TYR A 41 11.67 -3.08 -1.69
CA TYR A 41 10.98 -3.28 -0.40
C TYR A 41 11.21 -2.10 0.54
N ARG A 42 10.11 -1.62 1.15
CA ARG A 42 10.14 -0.63 2.22
C ARG A 42 9.29 -1.07 3.40
N ASP A 43 9.90 -1.20 4.54
CA ASP A 43 9.21 -1.26 5.83
C ASP A 43 9.11 0.15 6.40
N LEU A 44 7.95 0.78 6.20
CA LEU A 44 7.74 2.17 6.62
C LEU A 44 7.64 2.34 8.14
N ASN A 45 7.61 1.25 8.91
CA ASN A 45 7.71 1.31 10.36
C ASN A 45 9.17 1.22 10.82
N ALA A 46 9.99 0.39 10.17
CA ALA A 46 11.41 0.24 10.50
C ALA A 46 12.26 1.40 9.98
N ASP A 47 11.92 1.93 8.80
CA ASP A 47 12.57 3.10 8.17
C ASP A 47 11.49 4.15 7.81
N PRO A 48 11.01 4.93 8.78
CA PRO A 48 9.91 5.86 8.58
C PRO A 48 10.26 7.00 7.64
N ILE A 49 9.37 7.28 6.69
CA ILE A 49 9.45 8.48 5.87
C ILE A 49 9.14 9.71 6.77
N PRO A 50 9.97 10.75 6.78
CA PRO A 50 9.70 11.94 7.56
C PRO A 50 8.40 12.63 7.10
N HIS A 51 7.75 13.37 7.99
CA HIS A 51 6.62 14.19 7.59
C HIS A 51 7.02 15.22 6.53
N LEU A 52 6.15 15.45 5.57
CA LEU A 52 6.37 16.42 4.51
C LEU A 52 6.55 17.83 5.09
N GLN A 53 7.68 18.46 4.79
CA GLN A 53 7.99 19.81 5.25
C GLN A 53 7.67 20.86 4.20
N GLY A 54 7.48 22.12 4.63
CA GLY A 54 7.02 23.21 3.78
C GLY A 54 7.86 23.44 2.53
N VAL A 55 9.21 23.41 2.63
CA VAL A 55 10.10 23.60 1.48
C VAL A 55 9.93 22.47 0.46
N ALA A 56 9.87 21.22 0.91
CA ALA A 56 9.65 20.06 0.06
C ALA A 56 8.24 20.07 -0.57
N ALA A 57 7.22 20.53 0.17
CA ALA A 57 5.87 20.67 -0.35
C ALA A 57 5.80 21.69 -1.47
N VAL A 58 6.37 22.91 -1.24
CA VAL A 58 6.40 23.98 -2.25
C VAL A 58 7.20 23.56 -3.48
N ALA A 59 8.34 22.91 -3.30
CA ALA A 59 9.15 22.40 -4.41
C ALA A 59 8.37 21.45 -5.33
N GLY A 60 7.39 20.69 -4.80
CA GLY A 60 6.54 19.81 -5.59
C GLY A 60 5.61 20.49 -6.61
N PHE A 61 5.47 21.82 -6.54
CA PHE A 61 4.71 22.64 -7.50
C PHE A 61 5.59 23.43 -8.47
N ILE A 62 6.92 23.30 -8.34
CA ILE A 62 7.89 24.01 -9.16
C ILE A 62 8.59 22.98 -10.06
N PRO A 63 8.71 23.25 -11.38
CA PRO A 63 9.49 22.38 -12.26
C PRO A 63 10.93 22.19 -11.74
N PRO A 64 11.48 20.96 -11.73
CA PRO A 64 12.80 20.67 -11.13
C PRO A 64 13.95 21.56 -11.63
N GLN A 65 13.94 21.94 -12.91
CA GLN A 65 14.94 22.83 -13.50
C GLN A 65 14.93 24.27 -12.93
N ASN A 66 13.86 24.64 -12.22
CA ASN A 66 13.67 25.95 -11.60
C ASN A 66 13.88 25.93 -10.07
N HIS A 67 14.26 24.78 -9.50
CA HIS A 67 14.51 24.66 -8.07
C HIS A 67 15.75 25.47 -7.66
N THR A 68 15.66 26.15 -6.54
CA THR A 68 16.86 26.61 -5.83
C THR A 68 17.61 25.40 -5.28
N PRO A 69 18.91 25.51 -4.91
CA PRO A 69 19.65 24.42 -4.29
C PRO A 69 18.97 23.86 -3.02
N GLU A 70 18.35 24.70 -2.21
CA GLU A 70 17.59 24.29 -1.02
C GLU A 70 16.34 23.49 -1.40
N GLN A 71 15.58 23.95 -2.39
CA GLN A 71 14.39 23.25 -2.89
C GLN A 71 14.75 21.90 -3.50
N ALA A 72 15.82 21.83 -4.29
CA ALA A 72 16.31 20.59 -4.89
C ALA A 72 16.70 19.57 -3.81
N ALA A 73 17.43 20.00 -2.78
CA ALA A 73 17.81 19.13 -1.65
C ALA A 73 16.57 18.64 -0.87
N ALA A 74 15.59 19.51 -0.60
CA ALA A 74 14.36 19.16 0.10
C ALA A 74 13.46 18.24 -0.74
N PHE A 75 13.48 18.35 -2.06
CA PHE A 75 12.68 17.54 -2.98
C PHE A 75 13.28 16.16 -3.27
N ALA A 76 14.56 15.92 -3.00
CA ALA A 76 15.27 14.71 -3.38
C ALA A 76 14.60 13.41 -2.91
N LEU A 77 14.09 13.37 -1.66
CA LEU A 77 13.36 12.21 -1.14
C LEU A 77 12.05 11.99 -1.90
N ARG A 78 11.32 13.04 -2.24
CA ARG A 78 10.09 12.95 -3.03
C ARG A 78 10.36 12.38 -4.41
N ASP A 79 11.42 12.88 -5.05
CA ASP A 79 11.87 12.39 -6.36
C ASP A 79 12.25 10.92 -6.32
N GLN A 80 13.00 10.49 -5.30
CA GLN A 80 13.36 9.10 -5.11
C GLN A 80 12.12 8.21 -4.98
N LEU A 81 11.18 8.55 -4.09
CA LEU A 81 9.99 7.74 -3.82
C LEU A 81 9.03 7.68 -5.02
N ALA A 82 8.86 8.80 -5.74
CA ALA A 82 8.10 8.84 -6.98
C ALA A 82 8.76 7.97 -8.07
N THR A 83 10.09 8.03 -8.19
CA THR A 83 10.83 7.22 -9.14
C THR A 83 10.72 5.72 -8.84
N GLU A 84 10.70 5.32 -7.56
CA GLU A 84 10.47 3.92 -7.18
C GLU A 84 9.08 3.41 -7.62
N LEU A 85 8.03 4.25 -7.47
CA LEU A 85 6.70 3.95 -7.99
C LEU A 85 6.69 3.85 -9.52
N GLU A 86 7.39 4.74 -10.20
CA GLU A 86 7.48 4.76 -11.66
C GLU A 86 8.26 3.58 -12.24
N GLN A 87 9.28 3.12 -11.54
CA GLN A 87 10.09 1.97 -11.95
C GLN A 87 9.41 0.62 -11.68
N ALA A 88 8.44 0.58 -10.79
CA ALA A 88 7.70 -0.63 -10.50
C ALA A 88 6.75 -0.99 -11.65
N ASP A 89 6.62 -2.27 -11.96
CA ASP A 89 5.62 -2.82 -12.87
C ASP A 89 4.34 -3.20 -12.10
N ALA A 90 4.46 -3.41 -10.79
CA ALA A 90 3.36 -3.70 -9.88
C ALA A 90 3.62 -3.13 -8.48
N VAL A 91 2.54 -2.89 -7.72
CA VAL A 91 2.60 -2.36 -6.36
C VAL A 91 1.89 -3.30 -5.39
N LEU A 92 2.52 -3.57 -4.24
CA LEU A 92 1.95 -4.34 -3.13
C LEU A 92 2.03 -3.48 -1.85
N ILE A 93 0.90 -3.30 -1.17
CA ILE A 93 0.83 -2.46 0.04
C ILE A 93 0.16 -3.21 1.17
N GLY A 94 0.86 -3.40 2.30
CA GLY A 94 0.26 -3.81 3.56
C GLY A 94 -0.23 -2.58 4.34
N ALA A 95 -1.54 -2.36 4.38
CA ALA A 95 -2.18 -1.19 4.98
C ALA A 95 -3.17 -1.58 6.09
N PRO A 96 -2.72 -1.95 7.30
CA PRO A 96 -3.64 -2.24 8.39
C PRO A 96 -4.44 -0.99 8.79
N MET A 97 -5.69 -1.21 9.22
CA MET A 97 -6.50 -0.13 9.77
C MET A 97 -6.00 0.24 11.18
N TYR A 98 -5.57 1.47 11.36
CA TYR A 98 -5.27 2.07 12.66
C TYR A 98 -6.15 3.29 12.89
N ASN A 99 -6.86 3.32 14.02
CA ASN A 99 -7.78 4.42 14.35
C ASN A 99 -8.71 4.79 13.18
N TYR A 100 -9.32 3.74 12.59
CA TYR A 100 -10.30 3.80 11.49
C TYR A 100 -9.77 4.18 10.10
N THR A 101 -8.49 4.46 9.95
CA THR A 101 -7.89 4.85 8.66
C THR A 101 -6.52 4.17 8.46
N ILE A 102 -5.75 4.64 7.48
CA ILE A 102 -4.42 4.12 7.16
C ILE A 102 -3.38 4.48 8.24
N PRO A 103 -2.28 3.72 8.37
CA PRO A 103 -1.16 4.10 9.22
C PRO A 103 -0.57 5.45 8.84
N SER A 104 -0.14 6.24 9.84
CA SER A 104 0.49 7.54 9.61
C SER A 104 1.77 7.45 8.77
N THR A 105 2.48 6.33 8.86
CA THR A 105 3.67 6.03 8.04
C THR A 105 3.32 5.90 6.56
N LEU A 106 2.19 5.25 6.23
CA LEU A 106 1.69 5.20 4.85
C LEU A 106 1.24 6.58 4.37
N LYS A 107 0.58 7.35 5.25
CA LYS A 107 0.18 8.73 4.90
C LYS A 107 1.40 9.60 4.60
N ALA A 108 2.49 9.47 5.38
CA ALA A 108 3.73 10.20 5.11
C ALA A 108 4.34 9.82 3.76
N TRP A 109 4.36 8.52 3.41
CA TRP A 109 4.80 8.07 2.08
C TRP A 109 3.94 8.68 0.96
N LEU A 110 2.61 8.62 1.08
CA LEU A 110 1.69 9.20 0.10
C LEU A 110 1.91 10.71 -0.07
N ASP A 111 2.13 11.45 1.01
CA ASP A 111 2.37 12.90 0.97
C ASP A 111 3.64 13.26 0.19
N HIS A 112 4.65 12.40 0.24
CA HIS A 112 5.86 12.59 -0.57
C HIS A 112 5.65 12.19 -2.02
N VAL A 113 4.97 11.08 -2.30
CA VAL A 113 4.82 10.52 -3.64
C VAL A 113 3.79 11.28 -4.49
N ILE A 114 2.79 11.94 -3.86
CA ILE A 114 1.86 12.81 -4.59
C ILE A 114 2.62 14.05 -5.08
N VAL A 115 3.06 14.02 -6.33
CA VAL A 115 3.73 15.13 -7.03
C VAL A 115 2.84 15.57 -8.18
N MET A 116 2.33 16.81 -8.07
CA MET A 116 1.40 17.37 -9.05
C MET A 116 2.04 17.48 -10.44
N GLY A 117 1.30 17.05 -11.46
CA GLY A 117 1.79 17.02 -12.85
C GLY A 117 2.74 15.87 -13.17
N ARG A 118 3.02 14.96 -12.20
CA ARG A 118 3.86 13.78 -12.39
C ARG A 118 3.11 12.50 -12.00
N THR A 119 3.04 12.20 -10.71
CA THR A 119 2.36 11.00 -10.19
C THR A 119 0.87 11.21 -9.95
N SER A 120 0.43 12.45 -9.86
CA SER A 120 -0.98 12.83 -9.66
C SER A 120 -1.29 14.15 -10.36
N GLY A 121 -2.58 14.40 -10.73
CA GLY A 121 -3.01 15.65 -11.33
C GLY A 121 -2.49 15.91 -12.76
N ALA A 122 -1.81 14.96 -13.39
CA ALA A 122 -1.49 14.96 -14.80
C ALA A 122 -2.67 14.38 -15.61
N GLU A 123 -2.76 14.67 -16.90
CA GLU A 123 -3.73 14.02 -17.80
C GLU A 123 -3.54 12.49 -17.79
N THR A 124 -2.28 12.04 -17.75
CA THR A 124 -1.92 10.65 -17.51
C THR A 124 -0.86 10.62 -16.43
N PRO A 125 -1.20 10.24 -15.20
CA PRO A 125 -0.20 10.07 -14.12
C PRO A 125 0.87 9.04 -14.49
N SER A 126 2.11 9.24 -14.05
CA SER A 126 3.26 8.42 -14.46
C SER A 126 3.18 6.94 -14.04
N ALA A 127 2.29 6.61 -13.11
CA ALA A 127 2.03 5.23 -12.66
C ALA A 127 0.71 4.65 -13.22
N ALA A 128 0.00 5.38 -14.09
CA ALA A 128 -1.32 4.97 -14.57
C ALA A 128 -1.32 3.58 -15.23
N GLY A 129 -2.36 2.80 -14.92
CA GLY A 129 -2.57 1.45 -15.45
C GLY A 129 -1.72 0.36 -14.81
N LYS A 130 -0.82 0.69 -13.86
CA LYS A 130 -0.07 -0.34 -13.14
C LYS A 130 -0.96 -1.03 -12.12
N PRO A 131 -0.89 -2.36 -12.01
CA PRO A 131 -1.65 -3.11 -11.03
C PRO A 131 -1.14 -2.85 -9.61
N ALA A 132 -2.07 -2.64 -8.67
CA ALA A 132 -1.78 -2.48 -7.27
C ALA A 132 -2.63 -3.45 -6.43
N THR A 133 -2.00 -4.14 -5.49
CA THR A 133 -2.71 -4.98 -4.50
C THR A 133 -2.51 -4.39 -3.12
N VAL A 134 -3.62 -4.11 -2.44
CA VAL A 134 -3.62 -3.56 -1.09
C VAL A 134 -4.20 -4.56 -0.10
N VAL A 135 -3.41 -4.95 0.88
CA VAL A 135 -3.84 -5.81 2.00
C VAL A 135 -4.27 -4.93 3.16
N ALA A 136 -5.59 -4.68 3.26
CA ALA A 136 -6.19 -3.79 4.25
C ALA A 136 -6.75 -4.58 5.43
N SER A 137 -5.88 -5.01 6.36
CA SER A 137 -6.30 -5.80 7.54
C SER A 137 -7.00 -4.94 8.59
N ARG A 138 -8.02 -5.52 9.27
CA ARG A 138 -8.86 -4.82 10.26
C ARG A 138 -9.06 -5.66 11.52
N GLY A 139 -8.97 -5.03 12.69
CA GLY A 139 -9.19 -5.68 13.99
C GLY A 139 -10.61 -6.14 14.21
N GLY A 140 -11.61 -5.39 13.73
CA GLY A 140 -13.05 -5.67 13.78
C GLY A 140 -13.66 -5.93 12.41
N GLY A 141 -14.99 -6.02 12.35
CA GLY A 141 -15.78 -6.04 11.11
C GLY A 141 -16.23 -4.63 10.75
N TYR A 142 -15.90 -4.17 9.56
CA TYR A 142 -16.25 -2.84 9.03
C TYR A 142 -16.85 -2.93 7.61
N GLY A 143 -17.13 -4.13 7.13
CA GLY A 143 -17.76 -4.35 5.83
C GLY A 143 -19.22 -3.92 5.80
N PRO A 144 -19.86 -3.93 4.61
CA PRO A 144 -21.26 -3.58 4.42
C PRO A 144 -22.19 -4.35 5.35
N GLY A 145 -23.15 -3.65 5.96
CA GLY A 145 -24.12 -4.22 6.89
C GLY A 145 -23.61 -4.45 8.31
N THR A 146 -22.34 -4.16 8.61
CA THR A 146 -21.83 -4.22 9.98
C THR A 146 -22.16 -2.93 10.76
N PRO A 147 -22.26 -2.99 12.11
CA PRO A 147 -22.52 -1.80 12.93
C PRO A 147 -21.43 -0.71 12.83
N ARG A 148 -20.26 -1.05 12.30
CA ARG A 148 -19.12 -0.13 12.17
C ARG A 148 -18.79 0.23 10.71
N GLU A 149 -19.65 -0.08 9.76
CA GLU A 149 -19.45 0.24 8.34
C GLU A 149 -19.10 1.72 8.11
N SER A 150 -19.78 2.64 8.81
CA SER A 150 -19.55 4.09 8.69
C SER A 150 -18.20 4.57 9.22
N PHE A 151 -17.44 3.70 9.90
CA PHE A 151 -16.07 3.99 10.37
C PHE A 151 -14.99 3.43 9.44
N GLU A 152 -15.37 2.94 8.29
CA GLU A 152 -14.42 2.46 7.27
C GLU A 152 -13.92 3.63 6.42
N PHE A 153 -12.69 4.07 6.70
CA PHE A 153 -12.03 5.15 5.97
C PHE A 153 -10.75 4.70 5.25
N VAL A 154 -10.41 3.40 5.27
CA VAL A 154 -9.21 2.90 4.61
C VAL A 154 -9.45 2.70 3.12
N LEU A 155 -10.46 1.89 2.76
CA LEU A 155 -10.70 1.54 1.37
C LEU A 155 -11.12 2.76 0.54
N PRO A 156 -12.12 3.58 0.96
CA PRO A 156 -12.52 4.74 0.17
C PRO A 156 -11.39 5.76 -0.03
N TYR A 157 -10.53 5.93 0.99
CA TYR A 157 -9.38 6.83 0.90
C TYR A 157 -8.34 6.30 -0.09
N LEU A 158 -7.95 5.02 0.04
CA LEU A 158 -6.93 4.43 -0.84
C LEU A 158 -7.44 4.28 -2.28
N GLU A 159 -8.73 3.96 -2.47
CA GLU A 159 -9.36 3.94 -3.79
C GLU A 159 -9.21 5.29 -4.51
N LYS A 160 -9.48 6.39 -3.79
CA LYS A 160 -9.35 7.74 -4.35
C LYS A 160 -7.91 8.13 -4.66
N VAL A 161 -6.97 7.82 -3.73
CA VAL A 161 -5.58 8.27 -3.87
C VAL A 161 -4.78 7.39 -4.84
N LEU A 162 -4.97 6.08 -4.79
CA LEU A 162 -4.23 5.14 -5.63
C LEU A 162 -4.89 4.96 -7.00
N GLY A 163 -6.22 4.95 -7.04
CA GLY A 163 -7.00 4.67 -8.24
C GLY A 163 -7.05 5.82 -9.25
N ALA A 164 -8.07 5.80 -10.11
CA ALA A 164 -8.19 6.65 -11.29
C ALA A 164 -8.13 8.16 -11.01
N GLU A 165 -8.62 8.61 -9.85
CA GLU A 165 -8.62 10.03 -9.47
C GLU A 165 -7.27 10.51 -8.89
N GLY A 166 -6.37 9.59 -8.51
CA GLY A 166 -5.07 9.86 -7.90
C GLY A 166 -3.89 9.46 -8.77
N PHE A 167 -3.27 8.30 -8.48
CA PHE A 167 -2.12 7.78 -9.23
C PHE A 167 -2.50 7.04 -10.52
N GLY A 168 -3.78 6.74 -10.71
CA GLY A 168 -4.26 6.00 -11.89
C GLY A 168 -3.95 4.50 -11.85
N LEU A 169 -3.63 3.92 -10.68
CA LEU A 169 -3.36 2.50 -10.53
C LEU A 169 -4.64 1.66 -10.69
N ASP A 170 -4.48 0.43 -11.17
CA ASP A 170 -5.53 -0.60 -11.13
C ASP A 170 -5.50 -1.31 -9.77
N VAL A 171 -6.38 -0.88 -8.85
CA VAL A 171 -6.33 -1.25 -7.44
C VAL A 171 -7.24 -2.42 -7.12
N GLU A 172 -6.68 -3.45 -6.47
CA GLU A 172 -7.42 -4.57 -5.91
C GLU A 172 -7.17 -4.67 -4.40
N PHE A 173 -8.24 -4.86 -3.61
CA PHE A 173 -8.15 -4.97 -2.16
C PHE A 173 -8.31 -6.41 -1.68
N ILE A 174 -7.44 -6.82 -0.75
CA ILE A 174 -7.56 -8.05 0.05
C ILE A 174 -7.79 -7.61 1.49
N VAL A 175 -8.93 -8.00 2.09
CA VAL A 175 -9.39 -7.43 3.34
C VAL A 175 -9.58 -8.51 4.41
N PRO A 176 -8.51 -8.93 5.13
CA PRO A 176 -8.66 -9.78 6.29
C PRO A 176 -9.28 -8.99 7.46
N GLU A 177 -10.45 -9.43 7.91
CA GLU A 177 -11.19 -8.81 9.00
C GLU A 177 -11.08 -9.59 10.31
N LEU A 178 -11.54 -8.97 11.40
CA LEU A 178 -11.64 -9.58 12.74
C LEU A 178 -10.30 -10.07 13.29
N THR A 179 -9.19 -9.43 12.89
CA THR A 179 -7.84 -9.90 13.24
C THR A 179 -7.55 -9.87 14.75
N LEU A 180 -8.37 -9.19 15.55
CA LEU A 180 -8.31 -9.14 17.01
C LEU A 180 -9.22 -10.15 17.71
N ALA A 181 -10.00 -10.98 16.98
CA ALA A 181 -10.99 -11.86 17.59
C ALA A 181 -10.38 -12.92 18.53
N GLU A 182 -9.15 -13.39 18.23
CA GLU A 182 -8.48 -14.40 19.06
C GLU A 182 -7.91 -13.83 20.38
N THR A 183 -7.75 -12.52 20.48
CA THR A 183 -7.07 -11.86 21.61
C THR A 183 -7.93 -10.87 22.38
N THR A 184 -9.13 -10.53 21.85
CA THR A 184 -10.02 -9.53 22.46
C THR A 184 -11.17 -10.21 23.19
N PRO A 185 -11.29 -10.04 24.54
CA PRO A 185 -12.43 -10.52 25.28
C PRO A 185 -13.77 -10.03 24.70
N GLY A 186 -14.76 -10.92 24.62
CA GLY A 186 -16.09 -10.65 24.03
C GLY A 186 -16.18 -10.89 22.52
N MET A 187 -15.06 -11.22 21.85
CA MET A 187 -15.03 -11.58 20.43
C MET A 187 -14.89 -13.10 20.17
N GLU A 188 -14.99 -13.94 21.20
CA GLU A 188 -14.77 -15.39 21.12
C GLU A 188 -15.69 -16.06 20.08
N HIS A 189 -16.91 -15.55 19.94
CA HIS A 189 -17.91 -16.04 18.96
C HIS A 189 -17.54 -15.70 17.49
N LEU A 190 -16.56 -14.83 17.27
CA LEU A 190 -16.09 -14.41 15.94
C LEU A 190 -14.81 -15.12 15.50
N VAL A 191 -14.19 -15.93 16.35
CA VAL A 191 -12.87 -16.56 16.09
C VAL A 191 -12.87 -17.41 14.82
N GLU A 192 -13.90 -18.22 14.60
CA GLU A 192 -13.95 -19.07 13.40
C GLU A 192 -14.16 -18.24 12.12
N ILE A 193 -14.92 -17.14 12.20
CA ILE A 193 -15.08 -16.19 11.09
C ILE A 193 -13.75 -15.50 10.79
N ALA A 194 -13.01 -15.09 11.83
CA ALA A 194 -11.69 -14.48 11.71
C ALA A 194 -10.67 -15.41 11.03
N LYS A 195 -10.66 -16.69 11.44
CA LYS A 195 -9.79 -17.71 10.82
C LYS A 195 -10.12 -17.91 9.35
N ALA A 196 -11.42 -18.03 9.01
CA ALA A 196 -11.85 -18.15 7.62
C ALA A 196 -11.45 -16.93 6.79
N SER A 197 -11.66 -15.72 7.32
CA SER A 197 -11.24 -14.46 6.67
C SER A 197 -9.74 -14.41 6.42
N ARG A 198 -8.92 -14.82 7.39
CA ARG A 198 -7.46 -14.90 7.26
C ARG A 198 -7.05 -15.92 6.19
N THR A 199 -7.63 -17.12 6.19
CA THR A 199 -7.35 -18.16 5.19
C THR A 199 -7.66 -17.67 3.78
N GLN A 200 -8.85 -17.10 3.57
CA GLN A 200 -9.25 -16.53 2.29
C GLN A 200 -8.31 -15.41 1.82
N ALA A 201 -7.85 -14.55 2.74
CA ALA A 201 -6.91 -13.50 2.41
C ALA A 201 -5.55 -14.05 1.92
N HIS A 202 -5.02 -15.11 2.55
CA HIS A 202 -3.81 -15.77 2.09
C HIS A 202 -3.98 -16.43 0.72
N GLU A 203 -5.09 -17.12 0.50
CA GLU A 203 -5.41 -17.77 -0.79
C GLU A 203 -5.55 -16.72 -1.91
N ALA A 204 -6.27 -15.62 -1.63
CA ALA A 204 -6.40 -14.51 -2.58
C ALA A 204 -5.05 -13.87 -2.90
N ALA A 205 -4.21 -13.64 -1.89
CA ALA A 205 -2.87 -13.07 -2.06
C ALA A 205 -1.97 -13.97 -2.92
N GLN A 206 -1.95 -15.27 -2.65
CA GLN A 206 -1.18 -16.24 -3.45
C GLN A 206 -1.69 -16.30 -4.91
N SER A 207 -3.02 -16.35 -5.09
CA SER A 207 -3.62 -16.37 -6.41
C SER A 207 -3.29 -15.11 -7.21
N ARG A 208 -3.44 -13.94 -6.57
CA ARG A 208 -3.15 -12.64 -7.20
C ARG A 208 -1.65 -12.49 -7.52
N GLY A 209 -0.76 -12.90 -6.62
CA GLY A 209 0.69 -12.88 -6.86
C GLY A 209 1.08 -13.72 -8.08
N LYS A 210 0.53 -14.92 -8.22
CA LYS A 210 0.74 -15.78 -9.39
C LYS A 210 0.18 -15.19 -10.68
N ALA A 211 -1.07 -14.70 -10.64
CA ALA A 211 -1.75 -14.15 -11.82
C ALA A 211 -1.03 -12.90 -12.34
N LEU A 212 -0.61 -12.02 -11.42
CA LEU A 212 0.10 -10.80 -11.77
C LEU A 212 1.49 -11.10 -12.36
N ALA A 213 2.21 -12.04 -11.75
CA ALA A 213 3.49 -12.49 -12.26
C ALA A 213 3.38 -13.05 -13.69
N ALA A 214 2.35 -13.87 -13.97
CA ALA A 214 2.10 -14.40 -15.30
C ALA A 214 1.78 -13.29 -16.33
N HIS A 215 1.03 -12.27 -15.92
CA HIS A 215 0.69 -11.13 -16.79
C HIS A 215 1.94 -10.30 -17.15
N LEU A 216 2.85 -10.08 -16.21
CA LEU A 216 4.07 -9.31 -16.43
C LEU A 216 5.19 -10.09 -17.15
N ALA A 217 5.02 -11.39 -17.33
CA ALA A 217 5.95 -12.23 -18.08
C ALA A 217 5.60 -12.34 -19.59
N ALA A 218 4.38 -11.94 -19.96
CA ALA A 218 3.85 -12.00 -21.33
C ALA A 218 4.24 -10.77 -22.14
#